data_83e462bdc69347d24c5646996da538c0
#
_entry.id   83e462bdc69347d24c5646996da538c0
#
_cell.length_a   1.000
_cell.length_b   1.000
_cell.length_c   1.000
_cell.angle_alpha   90.00
_cell.angle_beta   90.00
_cell.angle_gamma   90.00
#
_symmetry.space_group_name_H-M   'P 1'
#
loop_
_entity.id
_entity.type
_entity.pdbx_description
1 polymer ?
#
loop_
_entity_poly.entity_id
_entity_poly.type
_entity_poly.pdbx_seq_one_letter_code
_entity_poly.pdbx_strand_id
1 'polypeptide(L)'
;MKRRTFFRTAITGVATIGIGGIGTVSGNFLERKKLVPPLRKPQGNQLIRGPFPILSTPYLESGAVDYEVLAREAEFIRRCGSPGMIWPQSGDSCDLLTLEEKLNGMEAIAKNLVGAKSTIAFGCQGKNTEEMVVTAKHIEKLAAKYSAPIAIISRPPDDGKTDADLKKYYLELEKHVNRPVIIQTSGGITYKGSEPSVDLMVELARHNPKVFGYIKEESGKINERMALQVAAKPIVHTIFSAMGGWQWLYQSRQIGTEGLITERPAYADLLVMIWEQMESGNASGKLDDLFSKLLLMLNMKEFVPGQDLRGPHLYILQKRGVFKNRLSRVYERKNGKQIIPDRMILENQELSQMQIDEIESRFASLKPYLRV
;
A
#
# COMPACT_ATOMS: atom_id res chain seq x y z
N MET A 1 39.53 -14.64 25.55
CA MET A 1 40.64 -14.04 24.78
C MET A 1 40.97 -14.92 23.59
N LYS A 2 40.60 -14.55 22.36
CA LYS A 2 41.21 -15.00 21.09
C LYS A 2 40.71 -14.06 20.00
N ARG A 3 41.58 -13.16 19.57
CA ARG A 3 41.39 -12.26 18.43
C ARG A 3 41.51 -13.06 17.14
N ARG A 4 40.60 -12.91 16.20
CA ARG A 4 40.73 -13.43 14.83
C ARG A 4 41.13 -12.28 13.90
N THR A 5 42.29 -12.45 13.32
CA THR A 5 42.94 -11.64 12.32
C THR A 5 42.24 -11.81 10.97
N PHE A 6 41.84 -10.71 10.33
CA PHE A 6 41.35 -10.73 8.95
C PHE A 6 42.53 -10.54 7.98
N PHE A 7 42.67 -11.47 7.06
CA PHE A 7 43.64 -11.46 5.98
C PHE A 7 43.30 -10.38 4.95
N ARG A 8 44.27 -9.52 4.66
CA ARG A 8 44.30 -8.69 3.47
C ARG A 8 44.98 -9.48 2.35
N THR A 9 44.27 -9.72 1.25
CA THR A 9 44.90 -10.18 0.01
C THR A 9 44.93 -9.01 -0.96
N ALA A 10 46.10 -8.44 -1.16
CA ALA A 10 46.34 -7.47 -2.21
C ALA A 10 46.69 -8.24 -3.50
N ILE A 11 45.92 -8.02 -4.56
CA ILE A 11 46.27 -8.46 -5.91
C ILE A 11 46.84 -7.25 -6.64
N THR A 12 48.13 -7.26 -6.84
CA THR A 12 48.85 -6.32 -7.70
C THR A 12 48.79 -6.85 -9.13
N GLY A 13 47.94 -6.26 -9.97
CA GLY A 13 47.98 -6.48 -11.41
C GLY A 13 48.45 -5.21 -12.09
N VAL A 14 49.71 -5.21 -12.52
CA VAL A 14 50.26 -4.17 -13.39
C VAL A 14 49.87 -4.47 -14.83
N ALA A 15 48.99 -3.67 -15.40
CA ALA A 15 48.74 -3.65 -16.85
C ALA A 15 49.24 -2.31 -17.41
N THR A 16 50.34 -2.40 -18.15
CA THR A 16 50.91 -1.30 -18.94
C THR A 16 49.98 -1.07 -20.15
N ILE A 17 49.30 0.07 -20.18
CA ILE A 17 48.56 0.50 -21.40
C ILE A 17 49.19 1.79 -21.88
N GLY A 18 49.56 1.75 -23.17
CA GLY A 18 50.28 2.79 -23.88
C GLY A 18 49.52 4.11 -23.95
N ILE A 19 50.32 5.18 -23.94
CA ILE A 19 49.88 6.57 -24.11
C ILE A 19 49.46 6.76 -25.55
N GLY A 20 48.15 6.91 -25.76
CA GLY A 20 47.57 7.26 -27.06
C GLY A 20 46.34 8.14 -26.83
N GLY A 21 46.46 9.42 -27.17
CA GLY A 21 45.38 10.31 -27.48
C GLY A 21 44.47 10.75 -26.32
N ILE A 22 44.76 11.92 -25.74
CA ILE A 22 43.82 12.68 -24.93
C ILE A 22 42.73 13.20 -25.87
N GLY A 23 41.75 12.37 -26.16
CA GLY A 23 40.47 12.80 -26.71
C GLY A 23 39.66 13.38 -25.56
N THR A 24 39.41 14.68 -25.57
CA THR A 24 38.44 15.34 -24.71
C THR A 24 37.08 14.75 -24.97
N VAL A 25 36.69 13.76 -24.15
CA VAL A 25 35.32 13.32 -24.07
C VAL A 25 34.56 14.38 -23.25
N SER A 26 34.26 15.51 -23.92
CA SER A 26 33.16 16.36 -23.50
C SER A 26 31.87 15.63 -23.90
N GLY A 27 31.65 14.51 -23.27
CA GLY A 27 30.37 13.80 -23.34
C GLY A 27 29.32 14.69 -22.71
N ASN A 28 28.42 15.16 -23.54
CA ASN A 28 27.22 15.90 -23.16
C ASN A 28 26.47 15.17 -22.04
N PHE A 29 26.85 15.42 -20.80
CA PHE A 29 26.12 15.01 -19.61
C PHE A 29 24.76 15.77 -19.49
N LEU A 30 24.49 16.69 -20.44
CA LEU A 30 23.32 17.56 -20.44
C LEU A 30 22.14 17.07 -21.30
N GLU A 31 22.28 15.99 -22.05
CA GLU A 31 21.20 15.49 -22.93
C GLU A 31 20.40 14.30 -22.40
N ARG A 32 20.48 13.98 -21.13
CA ARG A 32 19.51 13.06 -20.49
C ARG A 32 18.39 13.78 -19.74
N LYS A 33 17.90 14.88 -20.28
CA LYS A 33 16.52 15.27 -20.07
C LYS A 33 15.60 14.44 -20.97
N LYS A 34 15.60 13.14 -20.83
CA LYS A 34 14.37 12.41 -21.10
C LYS A 34 13.43 12.83 -19.98
N LEU A 35 12.65 13.88 -20.27
CA LEU A 35 11.47 14.23 -19.51
C LEU A 35 10.76 12.91 -19.18
N VAL A 36 10.65 12.57 -17.91
CA VAL A 36 9.76 11.49 -17.47
C VAL A 36 8.42 11.85 -18.13
N PRO A 37 7.89 11.05 -19.04
CA PRO A 37 6.63 11.38 -19.65
C PRO A 37 5.62 11.56 -18.51
N PRO A 38 4.78 12.61 -18.55
CA PRO A 38 3.74 12.77 -17.55
C PRO A 38 2.96 11.46 -17.50
N LEU A 39 2.58 11.05 -16.30
CA LEU A 39 1.74 9.86 -16.11
C LEU A 39 0.58 10.00 -17.09
N ARG A 40 0.38 8.99 -17.93
CA ARG A 40 -0.62 9.04 -19.01
C ARG A 40 -1.94 9.54 -18.44
N LYS A 41 -2.52 10.58 -19.07
CA LYS A 41 -3.86 11.03 -18.68
C LYS A 41 -4.81 9.84 -18.68
N PRO A 42 -5.74 9.76 -17.70
CA PRO A 42 -6.70 8.68 -17.63
C PRO A 42 -7.38 8.50 -18.99
N GLN A 43 -7.35 7.28 -19.53
CA GLN A 43 -8.18 6.95 -20.67
C GLN A 43 -9.53 6.47 -20.14
N GLY A 44 -10.58 7.24 -20.40
CA GLY A 44 -11.93 6.95 -19.94
C GLY A 44 -12.18 7.29 -18.46
N ASN A 45 -13.20 6.66 -17.86
CA ASN A 45 -13.60 6.85 -16.46
C ASN A 45 -12.67 6.16 -15.45
N GLN A 46 -11.36 6.40 -15.52
CA GLN A 46 -10.41 5.94 -14.51
C GLN A 46 -10.69 6.67 -13.19
N LEU A 47 -11.52 6.08 -12.35
CA LEU A 47 -11.94 6.65 -11.07
C LEU A 47 -10.93 6.42 -9.94
N ILE A 48 -10.03 5.43 -10.08
CA ILE A 48 -9.18 4.96 -8.99
C ILE A 48 -7.73 4.96 -9.41
N ARG A 49 -6.95 5.93 -8.91
CA ARG A 49 -5.51 6.08 -9.14
C ARG A 49 -4.89 6.99 -8.07
N GLY A 50 -3.57 6.99 -7.96
CA GLY A 50 -2.86 7.77 -6.95
C GLY A 50 -2.66 7.01 -5.64
N PRO A 51 -2.27 7.67 -4.55
CA PRO A 51 -2.03 7.01 -3.26
C PRO A 51 -3.33 6.65 -2.57
N PHE A 52 -3.36 5.41 -2.08
CA PHE A 52 -4.41 4.82 -1.26
C PHE A 52 -3.80 4.31 0.05
N PRO A 53 -3.60 5.18 1.06
CA PRO A 53 -3.14 4.75 2.37
C PRO A 53 -4.13 3.75 2.98
N ILE A 54 -3.58 2.71 3.62
CA ILE A 54 -4.35 1.74 4.40
C ILE A 54 -4.52 2.33 5.80
N LEU A 55 -5.78 2.47 6.25
CA LEU A 55 -6.07 2.91 7.61
C LEU A 55 -5.55 1.88 8.61
N SER A 56 -5.06 2.37 9.72
CA SER A 56 -4.72 1.56 10.89
C SER A 56 -5.97 1.34 11.73
N THR A 57 -6.20 0.12 12.21
CA THR A 57 -7.34 -0.15 13.10
C THR A 57 -7.02 0.31 14.52
N PRO A 58 -7.74 1.31 15.08
CA PRO A 58 -7.57 1.77 16.45
C PRO A 58 -8.35 0.89 17.43
N TYR A 59 -7.82 0.74 18.65
CA TYR A 59 -8.43 -0.08 19.67
C TYR A 59 -8.59 0.67 20.98
N LEU A 60 -9.68 0.37 21.70
CA LEU A 60 -9.89 0.73 23.09
C LEU A 60 -9.08 -0.20 24.02
N GLU A 61 -8.90 0.17 25.28
CA GLU A 61 -8.24 -0.67 26.28
C GLU A 61 -8.95 -2.02 26.49
N SER A 62 -10.25 -2.08 26.24
CA SER A 62 -11.04 -3.32 26.22
C SER A 62 -10.68 -4.28 25.08
N GLY A 63 -9.88 -3.82 24.12
CA GLY A 63 -9.59 -4.54 22.87
C GLY A 63 -10.64 -4.37 21.77
N ALA A 64 -11.75 -3.69 22.04
CA ALA A 64 -12.75 -3.39 21.01
C ALA A 64 -12.22 -2.34 20.00
N VAL A 65 -12.71 -2.36 18.77
CA VAL A 65 -12.38 -1.35 17.75
C VAL A 65 -12.94 0.01 18.16
N ASP A 66 -12.12 1.06 18.13
CA ASP A 66 -12.55 2.46 18.31
C ASP A 66 -13.03 3.04 16.98
N TYR A 67 -14.30 2.84 16.66
CA TYR A 67 -14.89 3.30 15.40
C TYR A 67 -14.88 4.82 15.23
N GLU A 68 -14.86 5.58 16.33
CA GLU A 68 -14.75 7.05 16.27
C GLU A 68 -13.37 7.48 15.78
N VAL A 69 -12.32 6.88 16.31
CA VAL A 69 -10.94 7.14 15.89
C VAL A 69 -10.71 6.63 14.46
N LEU A 70 -11.29 5.48 14.08
CA LEU A 70 -11.21 4.95 12.73
C LEU A 70 -11.84 5.94 11.70
N ALA A 71 -13.01 6.48 12.00
CA ALA A 71 -13.64 7.49 11.16
C ALA A 71 -12.83 8.81 11.11
N ARG A 72 -12.20 9.19 12.23
CA ARG A 72 -11.29 10.36 12.31
C ARG A 72 -10.03 10.16 11.45
N GLU A 73 -9.47 8.97 11.40
CA GLU A 73 -8.34 8.68 10.52
C GLU A 73 -8.73 8.79 9.04
N ALA A 74 -9.90 8.28 8.66
CA ALA A 74 -10.42 8.45 7.31
C ALA A 74 -10.57 9.93 6.94
N GLU A 75 -11.11 10.75 7.84
CA GLU A 75 -11.22 12.20 7.66
C GLU A 75 -9.84 12.88 7.56
N PHE A 76 -8.88 12.47 8.39
CA PHE A 76 -7.51 12.94 8.33
C PHE A 76 -6.89 12.68 6.95
N ILE A 77 -6.98 11.46 6.41
CA ILE A 77 -6.47 11.10 5.10
C ILE A 77 -7.17 11.93 4.00
N ARG A 78 -8.49 12.13 4.10
CA ARG A 78 -9.24 12.99 3.20
C ARG A 78 -8.75 14.44 3.21
N ARG A 79 -8.50 14.99 4.40
CA ARG A 79 -7.97 16.35 4.58
C ARG A 79 -6.55 16.51 4.05
N CYS A 80 -5.73 15.45 4.08
CA CYS A 80 -4.43 15.42 3.43
C CYS A 80 -4.55 15.55 1.89
N GLY A 81 -5.75 15.39 1.32
CA GLY A 81 -6.00 15.46 -0.12
C GLY A 81 -5.82 14.13 -0.85
N SER A 82 -5.79 13.01 -0.13
CA SER A 82 -5.62 11.69 -0.76
C SER A 82 -6.81 11.36 -1.68
N PRO A 83 -6.54 10.89 -2.91
CA PRO A 83 -7.61 10.49 -3.85
C PRO A 83 -8.35 9.25 -3.37
N GLY A 84 -7.74 8.47 -2.48
CA GLY A 84 -8.41 7.32 -1.88
C GLY A 84 -7.76 6.84 -0.60
N MET A 85 -8.37 5.82 -0.01
CA MET A 85 -7.93 5.12 1.20
C MET A 85 -8.49 3.70 1.22
N ILE A 86 -8.01 2.85 2.10
CA ILE A 86 -8.41 1.43 2.18
C ILE A 86 -8.64 1.01 3.62
N TRP A 87 -9.72 0.22 3.87
CA TRP A 87 -9.95 -0.47 5.13
C TRP A 87 -11.04 -1.55 5.00
N PRO A 88 -10.98 -2.70 5.71
CA PRO A 88 -9.77 -3.26 6.32
C PRO A 88 -8.87 -3.92 5.28
N GLN A 89 -7.60 -4.07 5.57
CA GLN A 89 -6.64 -4.62 4.61
C GLN A 89 -5.49 -5.40 5.30
N SER A 90 -4.79 -6.25 4.55
CA SER A 90 -3.70 -7.12 5.06
C SER A 90 -2.53 -6.36 5.69
N GLY A 91 -2.24 -5.14 5.24
CA GLY A 91 -1.20 -4.28 5.81
C GLY A 91 -1.53 -3.72 7.20
N ASP A 92 -2.75 -3.98 7.69
CA ASP A 92 -3.20 -3.72 9.05
C ASP A 92 -3.60 -5.04 9.73
N SER A 93 -4.57 -5.05 10.60
CA SER A 93 -4.99 -6.23 11.37
C SER A 93 -6.27 -6.91 10.82
N CYS A 94 -6.50 -6.89 9.52
CA CYS A 94 -7.79 -7.33 8.95
C CYS A 94 -8.12 -8.81 9.24
N ASP A 95 -7.11 -9.67 9.41
CA ASP A 95 -7.31 -11.10 9.75
C ASP A 95 -7.57 -11.31 11.25
N LEU A 96 -7.37 -10.29 12.07
CA LEU A 96 -7.64 -10.28 13.51
C LEU A 96 -8.98 -9.62 13.86
N LEU A 97 -9.73 -9.14 12.86
CA LEU A 97 -11.06 -8.57 13.03
C LEU A 97 -12.13 -9.62 12.78
N THR A 98 -13.16 -9.61 13.60
CA THR A 98 -14.37 -10.37 13.32
C THR A 98 -15.11 -9.79 12.11
N LEU A 99 -16.01 -10.56 11.51
CA LEU A 99 -16.84 -10.06 10.41
C LEU A 99 -17.69 -8.87 10.88
N GLU A 100 -18.27 -8.94 12.06
CA GLU A 100 -19.08 -7.85 12.64
C GLU A 100 -18.25 -6.56 12.79
N GLU A 101 -17.04 -6.64 13.33
CA GLU A 101 -16.15 -5.49 13.46
C GLU A 101 -15.81 -4.87 12.10
N LYS A 102 -15.58 -5.69 11.07
CA LYS A 102 -15.35 -5.21 9.71
C LYS A 102 -16.58 -4.46 9.18
N LEU A 103 -17.78 -5.03 9.32
CA LEU A 103 -19.00 -4.41 8.81
C LEU A 103 -19.33 -3.09 9.55
N ASN A 104 -19.17 -3.05 10.88
CA ASN A 104 -19.39 -1.84 11.67
C ASN A 104 -18.38 -0.73 11.35
N GLY A 105 -17.10 -1.10 11.16
CA GLY A 105 -16.06 -0.14 10.77
C GLY A 105 -16.27 0.43 9.37
N MET A 106 -16.70 -0.39 8.40
CA MET A 106 -17.10 0.08 7.06
C MET A 106 -18.22 1.11 7.14
N GLU A 107 -19.24 0.87 7.96
CA GLU A 107 -20.34 1.81 8.15
C GLU A 107 -19.87 3.11 8.79
N ALA A 108 -19.02 3.06 9.83
CA ALA A 108 -18.46 4.25 10.49
C ALA A 108 -17.68 5.14 9.50
N ILE A 109 -16.86 4.53 8.65
CA ILE A 109 -16.10 5.24 7.61
C ILE A 109 -17.04 5.80 6.54
N ALA A 110 -17.95 4.99 5.99
CA ALA A 110 -18.85 5.42 4.92
C ALA A 110 -19.73 6.61 5.33
N LYS A 111 -20.26 6.58 6.55
CA LYS A 111 -21.03 7.69 7.14
C LYS A 111 -20.23 8.98 7.21
N ASN A 112 -18.94 8.89 7.52
CA ASN A 112 -18.06 10.07 7.65
C ASN A 112 -17.60 10.62 6.29
N LEU A 113 -17.68 9.85 5.21
CA LEU A 113 -17.24 10.23 3.87
C LEU A 113 -18.38 10.65 2.93
N VAL A 114 -19.56 10.94 3.46
CA VAL A 114 -20.70 11.43 2.66
C VAL A 114 -20.29 12.71 1.91
N GLY A 115 -20.47 12.70 0.59
CA GLY A 115 -20.12 13.84 -0.28
C GLY A 115 -18.60 14.08 -0.46
N ALA A 116 -17.75 13.22 0.07
CA ALA A 116 -16.31 13.31 -0.15
C ALA A 116 -15.94 13.01 -1.60
N LYS A 117 -14.79 13.53 -2.04
CA LYS A 117 -14.18 13.17 -3.33
C LYS A 117 -13.23 11.99 -3.23
N SER A 118 -12.71 11.72 -2.03
CA SER A 118 -11.80 10.60 -1.77
C SER A 118 -12.54 9.27 -1.80
N THR A 119 -12.05 8.32 -2.56
CA THR A 119 -12.62 6.98 -2.66
C THR A 119 -12.20 6.13 -1.48
N ILE A 120 -13.15 5.47 -0.80
CA ILE A 120 -12.82 4.38 0.12
C ILE A 120 -12.92 3.04 -0.59
N ALA A 121 -11.83 2.27 -0.60
CA ALA A 121 -11.85 0.89 -1.04
C ALA A 121 -12.02 -0.03 0.19
N PHE A 122 -13.20 -0.63 0.30
CA PHE A 122 -13.47 -1.56 1.38
C PHE A 122 -12.92 -2.96 1.08
N GLY A 123 -12.28 -3.55 2.08
CA GLY A 123 -11.78 -4.91 2.02
C GLY A 123 -12.89 -5.94 1.97
N CYS A 124 -13.12 -6.52 0.81
CA CYS A 124 -14.08 -7.61 0.59
C CYS A 124 -13.32 -8.92 0.39
N GLN A 125 -12.59 -9.33 1.42
CA GLN A 125 -11.89 -10.59 1.47
C GLN A 125 -12.56 -11.51 2.49
N GLY A 126 -13.01 -12.66 2.03
CA GLY A 126 -13.54 -13.71 2.86
C GLY A 126 -12.56 -14.87 3.02
N LYS A 127 -12.72 -15.67 4.05
CA LYS A 127 -12.07 -16.98 4.14
C LYS A 127 -12.52 -17.89 3.01
N ASN A 128 -13.76 -17.69 2.58
CA ASN A 128 -14.43 -18.41 1.52
C ASN A 128 -15.40 -17.47 0.76
N THR A 129 -16.05 -18.03 -0.25
CA THR A 129 -17.01 -17.31 -1.09
C THR A 129 -18.23 -16.79 -0.30
N GLU A 130 -18.73 -17.52 0.70
CA GLU A 130 -19.91 -17.12 1.47
C GLU A 130 -19.64 -15.86 2.30
N GLU A 131 -18.53 -15.79 3.01
CA GLU A 131 -18.12 -14.60 3.79
C GLU A 131 -17.89 -13.40 2.86
N MET A 132 -17.30 -13.61 1.70
CA MET A 132 -17.15 -12.58 0.68
C MET A 132 -18.51 -12.02 0.22
N VAL A 133 -19.48 -12.88 -0.08
CA VAL A 133 -20.83 -12.46 -0.53
C VAL A 133 -21.54 -11.63 0.53
N VAL A 134 -21.44 -12.01 1.81
CA VAL A 134 -22.01 -11.22 2.92
C VAL A 134 -21.41 -9.82 2.95
N THR A 135 -20.08 -9.73 2.84
CA THR A 135 -19.35 -8.45 2.85
C THR A 135 -19.70 -7.60 1.62
N ALA A 136 -19.73 -8.21 0.43
CA ALA A 136 -20.09 -7.52 -0.82
C ALA A 136 -21.49 -6.89 -0.75
N LYS A 137 -22.48 -7.65 -0.30
CA LYS A 137 -23.86 -7.15 -0.11
C LYS A 137 -23.93 -6.02 0.91
N HIS A 138 -23.13 -6.07 1.98
CA HIS A 138 -23.06 -4.99 2.96
C HIS A 138 -22.47 -3.72 2.33
N ILE A 139 -21.38 -3.83 1.58
CA ILE A 139 -20.75 -2.70 0.89
C ILE A 139 -21.76 -2.03 -0.08
N GLU A 140 -22.54 -2.79 -0.83
CA GLU A 140 -23.55 -2.23 -1.72
C GLU A 140 -24.66 -1.50 -0.96
N LYS A 141 -25.09 -2.02 0.22
CA LYS A 141 -26.04 -1.32 1.10
C LYS A 141 -25.47 0.01 1.61
N LEU A 142 -24.19 0.04 2.00
CA LEU A 142 -23.54 1.27 2.44
C LEU A 142 -23.46 2.30 1.32
N ALA A 143 -23.13 1.88 0.11
CA ALA A 143 -23.07 2.75 -1.04
C ALA A 143 -24.44 3.37 -1.40
N ALA A 144 -25.50 2.59 -1.31
CA ALA A 144 -26.86 3.09 -1.50
C ALA A 144 -27.28 4.05 -0.37
N LYS A 145 -26.85 3.79 0.87
CA LYS A 145 -27.25 4.56 2.05
C LYS A 145 -26.53 5.91 2.17
N TYR A 146 -25.22 5.94 1.88
CA TYR A 146 -24.37 7.07 2.25
C TYR A 146 -23.84 7.91 1.10
N SER A 147 -24.13 7.59 -0.15
CA SER A 147 -23.60 8.35 -1.32
C SER A 147 -22.09 8.62 -1.26
N ALA A 148 -21.33 7.74 -0.59
CA ALA A 148 -19.88 7.83 -0.50
C ALA A 148 -19.24 7.19 -1.74
N PRO A 149 -18.10 7.70 -2.25
CA PRO A 149 -17.38 7.09 -3.36
C PRO A 149 -16.69 5.81 -2.88
N ILE A 150 -17.33 4.67 -3.07
CA ILE A 150 -16.87 3.37 -2.60
C ILE A 150 -16.35 2.52 -3.75
N ALA A 151 -15.21 1.91 -3.56
CA ALA A 151 -14.65 0.80 -4.33
C ALA A 151 -14.46 -0.43 -3.43
N ILE A 152 -13.97 -1.50 -4.01
CA ILE A 152 -13.66 -2.75 -3.30
C ILE A 152 -12.20 -3.09 -3.50
N ILE A 153 -11.56 -3.69 -2.49
CA ILE A 153 -10.32 -4.43 -2.64
C ILE A 153 -10.55 -5.86 -2.18
N SER A 154 -10.14 -6.84 -2.99
CA SER A 154 -10.28 -8.26 -2.68
C SER A 154 -9.00 -9.00 -2.98
N ARG A 155 -8.66 -9.95 -2.12
CA ARG A 155 -7.52 -10.84 -2.25
C ARG A 155 -7.98 -12.28 -2.45
N PRO A 156 -7.10 -13.23 -2.85
CA PRO A 156 -7.41 -14.65 -2.89
C PRO A 156 -8.03 -15.15 -1.57
N PRO A 157 -9.12 -15.92 -1.62
CA PRO A 157 -9.73 -16.54 -0.43
C PRO A 157 -8.84 -17.67 0.10
N ASP A 158 -8.97 -17.99 1.39
CA ASP A 158 -8.12 -19.01 2.03
C ASP A 158 -8.28 -20.41 1.44
N ASP A 159 -9.44 -20.72 0.87
CA ASP A 159 -9.76 -22.00 0.22
C ASP A 159 -9.41 -22.05 -1.29
N GLY A 160 -9.06 -20.92 -1.91
CA GLY A 160 -8.62 -20.85 -3.30
C GLY A 160 -7.19 -21.41 -3.47
N LYS A 161 -6.97 -22.29 -4.46
CA LYS A 161 -5.67 -22.91 -4.68
C LYS A 161 -5.06 -22.65 -6.05
N THR A 162 -5.90 -22.48 -7.04
CA THR A 162 -5.50 -22.35 -8.44
C THR A 162 -6.18 -21.15 -9.09
N ASP A 163 -5.70 -20.72 -10.26
CA ASP A 163 -6.34 -19.67 -11.06
C ASP A 163 -7.81 -20.00 -11.38
N ALA A 164 -8.16 -21.26 -11.54
CA ALA A 164 -9.54 -21.68 -11.79
C ALA A 164 -10.44 -21.41 -10.56
N ASP A 165 -9.95 -21.70 -9.36
CA ASP A 165 -10.65 -21.39 -8.11
C ASP A 165 -10.81 -19.88 -7.93
N LEU A 166 -9.73 -19.13 -8.16
CA LEU A 166 -9.73 -17.67 -8.06
C LEU A 166 -10.66 -17.03 -9.08
N LYS A 167 -10.66 -17.52 -10.32
CA LYS A 167 -11.60 -17.07 -11.35
C LYS A 167 -13.05 -17.25 -10.90
N LYS A 168 -13.39 -18.43 -10.39
CA LYS A 168 -14.73 -18.72 -9.87
C LYS A 168 -15.11 -17.77 -8.75
N TYR A 169 -14.20 -17.51 -7.81
CA TYR A 169 -14.40 -16.60 -6.68
C TYR A 169 -14.66 -15.16 -7.15
N TYR A 170 -13.84 -14.62 -8.07
CA TYR A 170 -14.03 -13.25 -8.56
C TYR A 170 -15.27 -13.10 -9.43
N LEU A 171 -15.62 -14.08 -10.25
CA LEU A 171 -16.87 -14.05 -11.02
C LEU A 171 -18.10 -14.16 -10.11
N GLU A 172 -17.99 -14.83 -8.95
CA GLU A 172 -19.07 -14.80 -7.97
C GLU A 172 -19.18 -13.43 -7.30
N LEU A 173 -18.06 -12.80 -6.93
CA LEU A 173 -18.03 -11.43 -6.40
C LEU A 173 -18.74 -10.46 -7.34
N GLU A 174 -18.46 -10.53 -8.64
CA GLU A 174 -19.07 -9.67 -9.66
C GLU A 174 -20.59 -9.67 -9.66
N LYS A 175 -21.22 -10.82 -9.37
CA LYS A 175 -22.69 -10.92 -9.31
C LYS A 175 -23.32 -10.08 -8.21
N HIS A 176 -22.54 -9.67 -7.24
CA HIS A 176 -23.00 -8.98 -6.03
C HIS A 176 -22.55 -7.52 -5.94
N VAL A 177 -21.75 -7.02 -6.92
CA VAL A 177 -21.20 -5.67 -6.88
C VAL A 177 -21.28 -4.96 -8.23
N ASN A 178 -21.49 -3.63 -8.19
CA ASN A 178 -21.56 -2.77 -9.39
C ASN A 178 -20.48 -1.69 -9.36
N ARG A 179 -19.30 -1.99 -8.80
CA ARG A 179 -18.24 -1.01 -8.56
C ARG A 179 -16.86 -1.58 -8.84
N PRO A 180 -15.86 -0.71 -8.97
CA PRO A 180 -14.48 -1.17 -9.16
C PRO A 180 -14.00 -2.09 -8.04
N VAL A 181 -13.34 -3.17 -8.42
CA VAL A 181 -12.68 -4.14 -7.55
C VAL A 181 -11.18 -4.09 -7.84
N ILE A 182 -10.39 -3.73 -6.84
CA ILE A 182 -8.94 -3.84 -6.87
C ILE A 182 -8.58 -5.28 -6.52
N ILE A 183 -8.04 -6.03 -7.47
CA ILE A 183 -7.54 -7.38 -7.20
C ILE A 183 -6.15 -7.26 -6.56
N GLN A 184 -6.04 -7.71 -5.32
CA GLN A 184 -4.76 -7.86 -4.64
C GLN A 184 -4.15 -9.22 -4.99
N THR A 185 -2.87 -9.27 -5.32
CA THR A 185 -2.23 -10.50 -5.78
C THR A 185 -1.75 -11.41 -4.67
N SER A 186 -1.43 -10.88 -3.48
CA SER A 186 -1.09 -11.71 -2.31
C SER A 186 -2.33 -12.15 -1.53
N GLY A 187 -2.32 -13.37 -1.06
CA GLY A 187 -3.32 -13.91 -0.14
C GLY A 187 -3.13 -13.43 1.31
N GLY A 188 -4.02 -13.87 2.21
CA GLY A 188 -3.91 -13.65 3.64
C GLY A 188 -2.86 -14.55 4.31
N ILE A 189 -2.71 -14.39 5.62
CA ILE A 189 -1.74 -15.14 6.41
C ILE A 189 -2.00 -16.67 6.39
N THR A 190 -3.26 -17.05 6.20
CA THR A 190 -3.71 -18.45 6.13
C THR A 190 -3.73 -19.01 4.70
N TYR A 191 -3.58 -18.15 3.70
CA TYR A 191 -3.61 -18.56 2.30
C TYR A 191 -2.44 -19.50 1.94
N LYS A 192 -2.75 -20.57 1.20
CA LYS A 192 -1.79 -21.62 0.77
C LYS A 192 -1.85 -21.88 -0.73
N GLY A 193 -2.67 -21.13 -1.47
CA GLY A 193 -2.81 -21.30 -2.91
C GLY A 193 -1.74 -20.60 -3.73
N SER A 194 -1.87 -20.68 -5.04
CA SER A 194 -1.05 -19.94 -5.98
C SER A 194 -1.48 -18.48 -6.05
N GLU A 195 -0.51 -17.59 -6.22
CA GLU A 195 -0.81 -16.19 -6.54
C GLU A 195 -1.58 -16.10 -7.87
N PRO A 196 -2.57 -15.19 -8.01
CA PRO A 196 -3.28 -14.99 -9.28
C PRO A 196 -2.28 -14.74 -10.40
N SER A 197 -2.36 -15.47 -11.50
CA SER A 197 -1.50 -15.19 -12.65
C SER A 197 -1.84 -13.84 -13.30
N VAL A 198 -0.90 -13.27 -14.04
CA VAL A 198 -1.17 -12.06 -14.85
C VAL A 198 -2.26 -12.34 -15.88
N ASP A 199 -2.25 -13.53 -16.49
CA ASP A 199 -3.23 -13.94 -17.50
C ASP A 199 -4.64 -13.98 -16.92
N LEU A 200 -4.83 -14.52 -15.71
CA LEU A 200 -6.12 -14.51 -15.02
C LEU A 200 -6.61 -13.07 -14.78
N MET A 201 -5.75 -12.19 -14.30
CA MET A 201 -6.15 -10.79 -14.00
C MET A 201 -6.50 -10.04 -15.29
N VAL A 202 -5.76 -10.23 -16.37
CA VAL A 202 -6.08 -9.65 -17.69
C VAL A 202 -7.37 -10.25 -18.26
N GLU A 203 -7.61 -11.54 -18.06
CA GLU A 203 -8.85 -12.20 -18.48
C GLU A 203 -10.07 -11.63 -17.75
N LEU A 204 -10.00 -11.48 -16.43
CA LEU A 204 -11.04 -10.85 -15.63
C LEU A 204 -11.29 -9.39 -16.05
N ALA A 205 -10.22 -8.63 -16.27
CA ALA A 205 -10.33 -7.26 -16.74
C ALA A 205 -10.93 -7.17 -18.15
N ARG A 206 -10.65 -8.13 -19.04
CA ARG A 206 -11.26 -8.22 -20.36
C ARG A 206 -12.74 -8.61 -20.30
N HIS A 207 -13.07 -9.49 -19.34
CA HIS A 207 -14.46 -9.91 -19.10
C HIS A 207 -15.31 -8.71 -18.63
N ASN A 208 -14.84 -7.95 -17.65
CA ASN A 208 -15.52 -6.74 -17.17
C ASN A 208 -14.53 -5.67 -16.67
N PRO A 209 -14.06 -4.78 -17.57
CA PRO A 209 -13.06 -3.77 -17.20
C PRO A 209 -13.57 -2.72 -16.20
N LYS A 210 -14.91 -2.52 -16.10
CA LYS A 210 -15.49 -1.61 -15.11
C LYS A 210 -15.33 -2.13 -13.68
N VAL A 211 -15.32 -3.45 -13.52
CA VAL A 211 -15.15 -4.12 -12.23
C VAL A 211 -13.71 -4.50 -12.00
N PHE A 212 -13.03 -5.21 -12.92
CA PHE A 212 -11.74 -5.86 -12.69
C PHE A 212 -10.54 -5.16 -13.33
N GLY A 213 -10.68 -3.91 -13.71
CA GLY A 213 -9.58 -3.16 -14.34
C GLY A 213 -8.48 -2.68 -13.39
N TYR A 214 -8.45 -3.08 -12.12
CA TYR A 214 -7.60 -2.51 -11.08
C TYR A 214 -6.83 -3.61 -10.34
N ILE A 215 -5.52 -3.44 -10.20
CA ILE A 215 -4.64 -4.46 -9.62
C ILE A 215 -3.72 -3.83 -8.58
N LYS A 216 -3.64 -4.42 -7.38
CA LYS A 216 -2.59 -4.20 -6.40
C LYS A 216 -1.57 -5.32 -6.55
N GLU A 217 -0.42 -5.02 -7.16
CA GLU A 217 0.61 -6.03 -7.41
C GLU A 217 1.67 -6.05 -6.30
N GLU A 218 1.83 -7.21 -5.68
CA GLU A 218 2.79 -7.41 -4.59
C GLU A 218 3.39 -8.83 -4.56
N SER A 219 3.28 -9.57 -5.67
CA SER A 219 3.60 -10.99 -5.73
C SER A 219 4.74 -11.33 -6.68
N GLY A 220 5.49 -12.35 -6.34
CA GLY A 220 6.51 -12.94 -7.21
C GLY A 220 7.52 -11.94 -7.74
N LYS A 221 7.75 -11.96 -9.05
CA LYS A 221 8.61 -11.00 -9.76
C LYS A 221 7.83 -9.71 -10.07
N ILE A 222 7.56 -8.94 -9.04
CA ILE A 222 6.65 -7.78 -9.03
C ILE A 222 6.82 -6.88 -10.27
N ASN A 223 8.03 -6.44 -10.59
CA ASN A 223 8.27 -5.50 -11.69
C ASN A 223 7.99 -6.11 -13.07
N GLU A 224 8.31 -7.40 -13.27
CA GLU A 224 7.99 -8.12 -14.50
C GLU A 224 6.47 -8.27 -14.67
N ARG A 225 5.76 -8.63 -13.58
CA ARG A 225 4.31 -8.78 -13.58
C ARG A 225 3.62 -7.44 -13.84
N MET A 226 4.06 -6.35 -13.18
CA MET A 226 3.54 -5.01 -13.44
C MET A 226 3.74 -4.59 -14.90
N ALA A 227 4.89 -4.89 -15.51
CA ALA A 227 5.15 -4.56 -16.92
C ALA A 227 4.16 -5.27 -17.86
N LEU A 228 3.85 -6.55 -17.61
CA LEU A 228 2.85 -7.30 -18.38
C LEU A 228 1.44 -6.74 -18.19
N GLN A 229 1.08 -6.34 -16.97
CA GLN A 229 -0.21 -5.71 -16.68
C GLN A 229 -0.35 -4.34 -17.35
N VAL A 230 0.72 -3.54 -17.36
CA VAL A 230 0.76 -2.25 -18.08
C VAL A 230 0.62 -2.45 -19.57
N ALA A 231 1.24 -3.51 -20.14
CA ALA A 231 1.08 -3.86 -21.55
C ALA A 231 -0.37 -4.22 -21.93
N ALA A 232 -1.17 -4.66 -20.99
CA ALA A 232 -2.60 -4.97 -21.20
C ALA A 232 -3.53 -3.73 -21.15
N LYS A 233 -2.99 -2.51 -21.02
CA LYS A 233 -3.80 -1.28 -21.11
C LYS A 233 -4.38 -1.11 -22.53
N PRO A 234 -5.58 -0.54 -22.66
CA PRO A 234 -6.41 0.10 -21.66
C PRO A 234 -7.35 -0.84 -20.88
N ILE A 235 -7.35 -2.15 -21.13
CA ILE A 235 -8.25 -3.11 -20.46
C ILE A 235 -7.97 -3.13 -18.96
N VAL A 236 -6.69 -3.27 -18.58
CA VAL A 236 -6.24 -3.00 -17.22
C VAL A 236 -6.11 -1.48 -17.08
N HIS A 237 -6.83 -0.90 -16.12
CA HIS A 237 -6.88 0.56 -15.92
C HIS A 237 -5.73 1.06 -15.05
N THR A 238 -5.63 0.56 -13.83
CA THR A 238 -4.65 1.03 -12.84
C THR A 238 -3.93 -0.15 -12.21
N ILE A 239 -2.60 -0.05 -12.20
CA ILE A 239 -1.74 -0.92 -11.43
C ILE A 239 -1.18 -0.11 -10.26
N PHE A 240 -1.45 -0.58 -9.03
CA PHE A 240 -0.95 0.01 -7.81
C PHE A 240 0.36 -0.65 -7.40
N SER A 241 1.38 0.18 -7.16
CA SER A 241 2.57 -0.22 -6.42
C SER A 241 2.18 -0.60 -4.99
N ALA A 242 2.90 -1.54 -4.39
CA ALA A 242 2.68 -2.02 -3.04
C ALA A 242 4.00 -2.04 -2.25
N MET A 243 4.15 -2.95 -1.28
CA MET A 243 5.39 -3.15 -0.52
C MET A 243 5.89 -1.89 0.20
N GLY A 244 4.97 -1.13 0.80
CA GLY A 244 5.30 0.07 1.57
C GLY A 244 5.67 1.30 0.74
N GLY A 245 5.79 1.18 -0.59
CA GLY A 245 6.12 2.30 -1.48
C GLY A 245 7.61 2.45 -1.81
N TRP A 246 8.49 1.53 -1.38
CA TRP A 246 9.94 1.61 -1.62
C TRP A 246 10.33 1.75 -3.08
N GLN A 247 9.60 1.10 -3.99
CA GLN A 247 9.87 1.10 -5.42
C GLN A 247 8.91 2.00 -6.21
N TRP A 248 8.01 2.71 -5.54
CA TRP A 248 6.93 3.44 -6.19
C TRP A 248 7.40 4.39 -7.27
N LEU A 249 8.43 5.21 -6.98
CA LEU A 249 8.97 6.15 -7.95
C LEU A 249 9.56 5.45 -9.19
N TYR A 250 10.31 4.36 -8.99
CA TYR A 250 10.83 3.56 -10.08
C TYR A 250 9.72 2.89 -10.89
N GLN A 251 8.77 2.25 -10.22
CA GLN A 251 7.64 1.56 -10.87
C GLN A 251 6.76 2.51 -11.66
N SER A 252 6.54 3.71 -11.14
CA SER A 252 5.80 4.76 -11.86
C SER A 252 6.57 5.25 -13.09
N ARG A 253 7.86 5.60 -12.94
CA ARG A 253 8.69 6.19 -14.01
C ARG A 253 9.08 5.21 -15.10
N GLN A 254 9.40 3.96 -14.75
CA GLN A 254 9.99 2.99 -15.65
C GLN A 254 8.98 1.97 -16.17
N ILE A 255 7.97 1.64 -15.37
CA ILE A 255 6.98 0.62 -15.72
C ILE A 255 5.67 1.28 -16.14
N GLY A 256 5.25 2.36 -15.49
CA GLY A 256 4.02 3.08 -15.78
C GLY A 256 2.86 2.69 -14.86
N THR A 257 3.15 2.34 -13.61
CA THR A 257 2.12 2.19 -12.56
C THR A 257 1.51 3.54 -12.20
N GLU A 258 0.25 3.58 -11.80
CA GLU A 258 -0.50 4.82 -11.62
C GLU A 258 -1.09 4.99 -10.22
N GLY A 259 -0.55 4.28 -9.26
CA GLY A 259 -1.00 4.40 -7.88
C GLY A 259 -0.08 3.71 -6.90
N LEU A 260 -0.37 3.92 -5.62
CA LEU A 260 0.29 3.29 -4.50
C LEU A 260 -0.73 2.86 -3.46
N ILE A 261 -0.64 1.62 -3.01
CA ILE A 261 -1.35 1.14 -1.82
C ILE A 261 -0.30 0.83 -0.76
N THR A 262 -0.38 1.52 0.38
CA THR A 262 0.63 1.42 1.43
C THR A 262 0.04 1.59 2.82
N GLU A 263 0.58 0.87 3.77
CA GLU A 263 0.28 0.96 5.20
C GLU A 263 0.98 2.17 5.86
N ARG A 264 0.87 3.35 5.25
CA ARG A 264 1.53 4.59 5.69
C ARG A 264 0.57 5.79 5.78
N PRO A 265 -0.57 5.65 6.49
CA PRO A 265 -1.56 6.73 6.61
C PRO A 265 -1.00 7.97 7.31
N ALA A 266 -0.05 7.79 8.22
CA ALA A 266 0.59 8.89 8.95
C ALA A 266 1.28 9.94 8.05
N TYR A 267 1.58 9.59 6.79
CA TYR A 267 2.26 10.44 5.80
C TYR A 267 1.40 10.67 4.56
N ALA A 268 0.08 10.61 4.69
CA ALA A 268 -0.83 10.72 3.55
C ALA A 268 -0.60 11.99 2.72
N ASP A 269 -0.35 13.13 3.36
CA ASP A 269 -0.04 14.40 2.69
C ASP A 269 1.27 14.34 1.86
N LEU A 270 2.33 13.73 2.39
CA LEU A 270 3.57 13.53 1.64
C LEU A 270 3.34 12.63 0.42
N LEU A 271 2.57 11.54 0.57
CA LEU A 271 2.22 10.66 -0.53
C LEU A 271 1.44 11.41 -1.62
N VAL A 272 0.52 12.28 -1.23
CA VAL A 272 -0.25 13.13 -2.16
C VAL A 272 0.67 14.09 -2.89
N MET A 273 1.59 14.75 -2.20
CA MET A 273 2.54 15.70 -2.85
C MET A 273 3.46 14.98 -3.84
N ILE A 274 3.95 13.79 -3.51
CA ILE A 274 4.73 12.96 -4.45
C ILE A 274 3.89 12.65 -5.69
N TRP A 275 2.63 12.23 -5.50
CA TRP A 275 1.71 11.93 -6.59
C TRP A 275 1.43 13.16 -7.47
N GLU A 276 1.17 14.30 -6.90
CA GLU A 276 0.95 15.55 -7.63
C GLU A 276 2.17 15.96 -8.49
N GLN A 277 3.39 15.74 -7.97
CA GLN A 277 4.59 15.94 -8.76
C GLN A 277 4.74 14.94 -9.91
N MET A 278 4.36 13.68 -9.71
CA MET A 278 4.32 12.67 -10.77
C MET A 278 3.31 13.04 -11.86
N GLU A 279 2.10 13.48 -11.47
CA GLU A 279 1.02 13.85 -12.37
C GLU A 279 1.34 15.11 -13.21
N SER A 280 2.03 16.07 -12.62
CA SER A 280 2.42 17.28 -13.32
C SER A 280 3.51 17.06 -14.36
N GLY A 281 4.09 15.87 -14.42
CA GLY A 281 5.26 15.57 -15.26
C GLY A 281 6.51 16.34 -14.83
N ASN A 282 6.50 16.88 -13.61
CA ASN A 282 7.61 17.68 -13.09
C ASN A 282 8.77 16.76 -12.68
N ALA A 283 9.70 16.57 -13.62
CA ALA A 283 10.97 15.85 -13.39
C ALA A 283 11.98 16.71 -12.59
N SER A 284 11.50 17.71 -11.84
CA SER A 284 12.36 18.55 -11.00
C SER A 284 12.93 17.75 -9.84
N GLY A 285 14.07 18.19 -9.29
CA GLY A 285 14.66 17.64 -8.07
C GLY A 285 13.71 17.63 -6.85
N LYS A 286 12.59 18.33 -6.91
CA LYS A 286 11.56 18.35 -5.88
C LYS A 286 10.90 16.98 -5.68
N LEU A 287 10.61 16.24 -6.77
CA LEU A 287 10.04 14.89 -6.66
C LEU A 287 11.03 13.94 -5.99
N ASP A 288 12.30 14.00 -6.37
CA ASP A 288 13.35 13.15 -5.78
C ASP A 288 13.59 13.52 -4.32
N ASP A 289 13.53 14.81 -3.95
CA ASP A 289 13.62 15.28 -2.56
C ASP A 289 12.46 14.74 -1.71
N LEU A 290 11.22 14.90 -2.16
CA LEU A 290 10.03 14.39 -1.47
C LEU A 290 10.08 12.87 -1.29
N PHE A 291 10.50 12.15 -2.34
CA PHE A 291 10.60 10.70 -2.27
C PHE A 291 11.71 10.24 -1.33
N SER A 292 12.85 10.95 -1.29
CA SER A 292 13.93 10.68 -0.33
C SER A 292 13.46 10.84 1.11
N LYS A 293 12.63 11.83 1.40
CA LYS A 293 12.02 12.02 2.73
C LYS A 293 11.06 10.89 3.09
N LEU A 294 10.26 10.41 2.13
CA LEU A 294 9.44 9.22 2.34
C LEU A 294 10.30 8.00 2.66
N LEU A 295 11.38 7.76 1.90
CA LEU A 295 12.30 6.64 2.15
C LEU A 295 12.92 6.71 3.54
N LEU A 296 13.27 7.90 4.03
CA LEU A 296 13.77 8.10 5.37
C LEU A 296 12.77 7.61 6.43
N MET A 297 11.48 7.86 6.23
CA MET A 297 10.41 7.39 7.11
C MET A 297 10.08 5.90 6.93
N LEU A 298 10.32 5.33 5.77
CA LEU A 298 10.12 3.89 5.54
C LEU A 298 11.26 3.06 6.15
N ASN A 299 12.46 3.63 6.27
CA ASN A 299 13.65 2.92 6.75
C ASN A 299 13.78 2.95 8.28
N MET A 300 12.71 2.58 8.99
CA MET A 300 12.70 2.53 10.46
C MET A 300 13.01 1.15 11.05
N LYS A 301 13.06 0.10 10.21
CA LYS A 301 13.35 -1.28 10.66
C LYS A 301 14.74 -1.44 11.29
N GLU A 302 15.65 -0.55 10.99
CA GLU A 302 17.02 -0.59 11.52
C GLU A 302 17.06 -0.38 13.03
N PHE A 303 16.17 0.45 13.58
CA PHE A 303 16.16 0.79 15.00
C PHE A 303 14.86 0.40 15.73
N VAL A 304 13.85 -0.09 15.01
CA VAL A 304 12.63 -0.67 15.58
C VAL A 304 12.50 -2.13 15.10
N PRO A 305 13.35 -3.03 15.60
CA PRO A 305 13.36 -4.42 15.15
C PRO A 305 12.09 -5.15 15.57
N GLY A 306 11.67 -6.10 14.76
CA GLY A 306 10.59 -7.04 15.08
C GLY A 306 9.18 -6.52 14.90
N GLN A 307 8.99 -5.26 14.57
CA GLN A 307 7.69 -4.67 14.28
C GLN A 307 7.54 -4.36 12.79
N ASP A 308 6.33 -4.50 12.27
CA ASP A 308 5.98 -4.13 10.89
C ASP A 308 5.82 -2.60 10.74
N LEU A 309 6.69 -1.82 11.38
CA LEU A 309 6.66 -0.37 11.46
C LEU A 309 5.39 0.21 12.12
N ARG A 310 4.57 -0.64 12.74
CA ARG A 310 3.30 -0.22 13.34
C ARG A 310 3.51 0.76 14.49
N GLY A 311 4.44 0.48 15.39
CA GLY A 311 4.78 1.37 16.51
C GLY A 311 5.11 2.80 16.07
N PRO A 312 6.08 3.01 15.18
CA PRO A 312 6.40 4.34 14.64
C PRO A 312 5.22 5.03 13.96
N HIS A 313 4.41 4.30 13.19
CA HIS A 313 3.26 4.92 12.51
C HIS A 313 2.15 5.34 13.47
N LEU A 314 1.81 4.48 14.43
CA LEU A 314 0.83 4.82 15.47
C LEU A 314 1.32 5.98 16.34
N TYR A 315 2.63 6.04 16.65
CA TYR A 315 3.22 7.17 17.36
C TYR A 315 3.02 8.49 16.60
N ILE A 316 3.26 8.50 15.29
CA ILE A 316 3.08 9.71 14.48
C ILE A 316 1.60 10.06 14.32
N LEU A 317 0.70 9.09 14.13
CA LEU A 317 -0.73 9.33 14.13
C LEU A 317 -1.22 9.92 15.46
N GLN A 318 -0.68 9.45 16.59
CA GLN A 318 -0.95 10.02 17.91
C GLN A 318 -0.42 11.46 18.02
N LYS A 319 0.81 11.70 17.60
CA LYS A 319 1.43 13.03 17.56
C LYS A 319 0.67 14.01 16.67
N ARG A 320 0.07 13.54 15.58
CA ARG A 320 -0.80 14.33 14.69
C ARG A 320 -2.24 14.47 15.18
N GLY A 321 -2.56 14.01 16.39
CA GLY A 321 -3.89 14.14 17.01
C GLY A 321 -4.96 13.22 16.42
N VAL A 322 -4.58 12.23 15.63
CA VAL A 322 -5.51 11.28 15.00
C VAL A 322 -5.84 10.14 15.98
N PHE A 323 -4.82 9.52 16.58
CA PHE A 323 -4.96 8.41 17.52
C PHE A 323 -4.88 8.88 18.97
N LYS A 324 -5.58 8.18 19.87
CA LYS A 324 -5.55 8.45 21.33
C LYS A 324 -4.45 7.64 22.03
N ASN A 325 -4.15 6.45 21.50
CA ASN A 325 -3.19 5.48 22.06
C ASN A 325 -2.48 4.73 20.92
N ARG A 326 -1.61 3.79 21.27
CA ARG A 326 -0.87 2.94 20.34
C ARG A 326 -1.21 1.46 20.48
N LEU A 327 -2.42 1.15 20.94
CA LEU A 327 -2.88 -0.21 21.06
C LEU A 327 -3.06 -0.85 19.67
N SER A 328 -2.64 -2.09 19.54
CA SER A 328 -2.77 -2.89 18.33
C SER A 328 -3.01 -4.34 18.66
N ARG A 329 -3.91 -4.99 17.92
CA ARG A 329 -3.97 -6.46 17.91
C ARG A 329 -2.77 -6.99 17.15
N VAL A 330 -2.16 -8.05 17.68
CA VAL A 330 -0.95 -8.63 17.11
C VAL A 330 -1.13 -10.11 16.79
N TYR A 331 -0.42 -10.55 15.75
CA TYR A 331 -0.32 -11.96 15.42
C TYR A 331 0.63 -12.66 16.39
N GLU A 332 0.30 -13.89 16.75
CA GLU A 332 1.26 -14.78 17.42
C GLU A 332 2.38 -15.17 16.44
N ARG A 333 3.59 -15.41 16.96
CA ARG A 333 4.71 -15.91 16.17
C ARG A 333 5.06 -17.33 16.60
N LYS A 334 4.94 -18.28 15.67
CA LYS A 334 5.31 -19.69 15.89
C LYS A 334 6.27 -20.14 14.79
N ASN A 335 7.45 -20.61 15.19
CA ASN A 335 8.51 -21.01 14.25
C ASN A 335 8.84 -19.95 13.19
N GLY A 336 8.90 -18.66 13.59
CA GLY A 336 9.19 -17.53 12.71
C GLY A 336 8.05 -17.11 11.79
N LYS A 337 6.92 -17.80 11.79
CA LYS A 337 5.73 -17.47 10.99
C LYS A 337 4.68 -16.78 11.85
N GLN A 338 3.98 -15.84 11.25
CA GLN A 338 2.78 -15.26 11.86
C GLN A 338 1.63 -16.24 11.79
N ILE A 339 0.87 -16.34 12.88
CA ILE A 339 -0.36 -17.11 12.97
C ILE A 339 -1.46 -16.25 13.62
N ILE A 340 -2.70 -16.53 13.30
CA ILE A 340 -3.84 -15.95 14.00
C ILE A 340 -3.90 -16.60 15.38
N PRO A 341 -3.85 -15.81 16.48
CA PRO A 341 -3.87 -16.38 17.83
C PRO A 341 -5.27 -16.93 18.19
N ASP A 342 -5.32 -17.98 19.01
CA ASP A 342 -6.57 -18.55 19.51
C ASP A 342 -7.36 -17.55 20.38
N ARG A 343 -6.65 -16.65 21.04
CA ARG A 343 -7.21 -15.54 21.80
C ARG A 343 -6.60 -14.25 21.33
N MET A 344 -7.42 -13.23 21.19
CA MET A 344 -6.98 -11.89 20.83
C MET A 344 -5.84 -11.43 21.73
N ILE A 345 -4.74 -11.00 21.15
CA ILE A 345 -3.60 -10.38 21.83
C ILE A 345 -3.63 -8.89 21.50
N LEU A 346 -3.81 -8.08 22.54
CA LEU A 346 -3.75 -6.62 22.44
C LEU A 346 -2.43 -6.15 23.05
N GLU A 347 -1.65 -5.39 22.32
CA GLU A 347 -0.37 -4.86 22.77
C GLU A 347 -0.33 -3.34 22.62
N ASN A 348 0.25 -2.66 23.60
CA ASN A 348 0.68 -1.27 23.41
C ASN A 348 2.00 -1.29 22.63
N GLN A 349 2.04 -0.58 21.51
CA GLN A 349 3.24 -0.49 20.67
C GLN A 349 4.25 0.49 21.30
N GLU A 350 4.91 0.02 22.35
CA GLU A 350 5.88 0.82 23.11
C GLU A 350 7.14 1.10 22.29
N LEU A 351 7.67 2.29 22.48
CA LEU A 351 8.93 2.76 21.87
C LEU A 351 9.81 3.28 23.01
N SER A 352 11.09 2.94 22.97
CA SER A 352 12.07 3.54 23.87
C SER A 352 12.28 5.02 23.54
N GLN A 353 12.81 5.78 24.49
CA GLN A 353 13.09 7.21 24.28
C GLN A 353 14.03 7.42 23.07
N MET A 354 15.06 6.59 22.94
CA MET A 354 15.99 6.65 21.78
C MET A 354 15.25 6.43 20.44
N GLN A 355 14.29 5.50 20.38
CA GLN A 355 13.48 5.28 19.18
C GLN A 355 12.56 6.47 18.89
N ILE A 356 11.97 7.05 19.93
CA ILE A 356 11.14 8.26 19.81
C ILE A 356 11.98 9.42 19.27
N ASP A 357 13.16 9.66 19.82
CA ASP A 357 14.04 10.76 19.42
C ASP A 357 14.44 10.63 17.95
N GLU A 358 14.77 9.41 17.48
CA GLU A 358 15.10 9.16 16.08
C GLU A 358 13.89 9.35 15.15
N ILE A 359 12.70 8.85 15.54
CA ILE A 359 11.47 9.05 14.79
C ILE A 359 11.15 10.55 14.67
N GLU A 360 11.28 11.29 15.76
CA GLU A 360 11.02 12.73 15.78
C GLU A 360 12.01 13.51 14.93
N SER A 361 13.30 13.15 14.99
CA SER A 361 14.34 13.75 14.15
C SER A 361 14.01 13.58 12.66
N ARG A 362 13.65 12.37 12.24
CA ARG A 362 13.24 12.09 10.85
C ARG A 362 11.95 12.81 10.48
N PHE A 363 10.94 12.72 11.35
CA PHE A 363 9.64 13.35 11.12
C PHE A 363 9.73 14.88 11.06
N ALA A 364 10.66 15.49 11.79
CA ALA A 364 10.90 16.92 11.74
C ALA A 364 11.24 17.41 10.32
N SER A 365 11.92 16.58 9.52
CA SER A 365 12.25 16.88 8.12
C SER A 365 11.01 16.96 7.22
N LEU A 366 9.88 16.40 7.64
CA LEU A 366 8.61 16.43 6.90
C LEU A 366 7.75 17.65 7.23
N LYS A 367 7.96 18.33 8.37
CA LYS A 367 7.11 19.45 8.82
C LYS A 367 6.78 20.46 7.73
N PRO A 368 7.72 20.90 6.85
CA PRO A 368 7.40 21.85 5.77
C PRO A 368 6.43 21.31 4.71
N TYR A 369 6.19 20.02 4.68
CA TYR A 369 5.37 19.33 3.68
C TYR A 369 4.04 18.82 4.24
N LEU A 370 3.80 18.97 5.55
CA LEU A 370 2.55 18.53 6.16
C LEU A 370 1.44 19.55 5.85
N ARG A 371 0.28 19.04 5.43
CA ARG A 371 -0.91 19.85 5.10
C ARG A 371 -1.91 19.93 6.26
N VAL A 372 -1.86 18.94 7.16
CA VAL A 372 -2.82 18.74 8.26
C VAL A 372 -2.09 18.40 9.55
#